data_e464eee46a16a358d11cf84d454e9680
#
_entry.id   e464eee46a16a358d11cf84d454e9680
#
_cell.length_a   1.000
_cell.length_b   1.000
_cell.length_c   1.000
_cell.angle_alpha   90.00
_cell.angle_beta   90.00
_cell.angle_gamma   90.00
#
_symmetry.space_group_name_H-M   'P 1'
#
loop_
_entity.id
_entity.type
_entity.pdbx_description
1 polymer ?
#
loop_
_entity_poly.entity_id
_entity_poly.type
_entity_poly.pdbx_seq_one_letter_code
_entity_poly.pdbx_strand_id
1 'polypeptide(L)'
;PQITLWQRPLVPIKIEGQLKEALLDTGADDTVLEEMNLPGRWKPKMIGGIGGFIKVRQYDQVSLEICGHKATGTVLIGPTPVNIIGRNLLTQLGCTLNFPISPIETVPVKLKPGMDGPKVKQWPLTEEKIKALIEICTEMEKEGKISKIGPENPYNTPVFAIKKKDSTKWRKLVDFRELNKRTQDFWEVQLGIPHPAGLKKKKSVTVLDVGDAYFSVPLXXXFRKYTAFTIPSTNNETPGIRYQYNVLPQGWKGSPAIFQSSMTKILEPFRERNPDIXIYQYMDDLYVGSDLELEKHRTKIEELRQHLLRWGFTTPDKKHQKEPPFLWMGYE
;
A
#
# COMPACT_ATOMS: atom_id res chain seq x y z
N PRO A 1 -8.60 20.35 6.74
CA PRO A 1 -9.82 20.34 5.92
C PRO A 1 -9.61 19.61 4.62
N GLN A 2 -10.71 19.24 3.97
CA GLN A 2 -10.65 18.71 2.63
C GLN A 2 -10.86 19.83 1.63
N ILE A 3 -9.94 19.97 0.69
CA ILE A 3 -10.00 21.02 -0.31
C ILE A 3 -10.14 20.36 -1.68
N THR A 4 -11.28 20.61 -2.33
CA THR A 4 -11.51 20.05 -3.67
C THR A 4 -10.81 20.92 -4.71
N LEU A 5 -10.68 20.37 -5.90
CA LEU A 5 -9.87 21.04 -6.92
C LEU A 5 -10.67 21.54 -8.12
N TRP A 6 -11.97 21.76 -7.94
CA TRP A 6 -12.75 22.39 -9.00
C TRP A 6 -12.27 23.79 -9.29
N GLN A 7 -11.71 24.44 -8.26
CA GLN A 7 -11.11 25.76 -8.38
C GLN A 7 -9.68 25.68 -7.86
N ARG A 8 -8.93 26.75 -8.10
CA ARG A 8 -7.57 26.81 -7.60
C ARG A 8 -7.58 26.68 -6.07
N PRO A 9 -6.69 25.89 -5.51
CA PRO A 9 -6.66 25.73 -4.04
C PRO A 9 -5.97 26.92 -3.37
N LEU A 10 -6.65 28.06 -3.34
CA LEU A 10 -6.19 29.26 -2.66
C LEU A 10 -6.67 29.23 -1.23
N VAL A 11 -5.75 29.46 -0.30
CA VAL A 11 -6.07 29.39 1.12
C VAL A 11 -5.52 30.61 1.85
N PRO A 12 -6.15 30.98 2.96
CA PRO A 12 -5.62 32.08 3.77
C PRO A 12 -4.38 31.63 4.52
N ILE A 13 -3.39 32.49 4.55
CA ILE A 13 -2.20 32.25 5.35
C ILE A 13 -1.97 33.48 6.22
N LYS A 14 -1.31 33.27 7.35
CA LYS A 14 -0.97 34.33 8.26
C LYS A 14 0.53 34.29 8.50
N ILE A 15 1.19 35.37 8.16
CA ILE A 15 2.64 35.48 8.33
C ILE A 15 2.97 36.82 8.87
N GLU A 16 3.70 36.86 9.99
CA GLU A 16 4.05 38.12 10.67
C GLU A 16 2.84 39.03 10.91
N GLY A 17 1.74 38.38 11.33
CA GLY A 17 0.52 39.12 11.64
C GLY A 17 -0.28 39.57 10.45
N GLN A 18 0.18 39.32 9.24
CA GLN A 18 -0.52 39.76 8.04
C GLN A 18 -1.26 38.56 7.41
N LEU A 19 -2.47 38.84 6.96
CA LEU A 19 -3.27 37.86 6.25
C LEU A 19 -3.02 38.00 4.76
N LYS A 20 -2.73 36.87 4.13
CA LYS A 20 -2.54 36.80 2.69
C LYS A 20 -3.24 35.59 2.15
N GLU A 21 -3.34 35.49 0.83
CA GLU A 21 -3.90 34.34 0.16
C GLU A 21 -2.80 33.70 -0.63
N ALA A 22 -2.73 32.35 -0.58
CA ALA A 22 -1.67 31.64 -1.25
C ALA A 22 -2.22 30.38 -1.92
N LEU A 23 -1.55 29.98 -2.98
CA LEU A 23 -1.90 28.78 -3.75
C LEU A 23 -1.14 27.58 -3.21
N LEU A 24 -1.86 26.52 -2.88
CA LEU A 24 -1.21 25.25 -2.50
C LEU A 24 -0.71 24.60 -3.77
N ASP A 25 0.61 24.42 -3.90
CA ASP A 25 1.20 23.99 -5.16
C ASP A 25 2.08 22.77 -4.93
N THR A 26 1.53 21.58 -5.17
CA THR A 26 2.27 20.33 -4.97
C THR A 26 3.39 20.17 -5.98
N GLY A 27 3.37 20.93 -7.07
CA GLY A 27 4.44 20.88 -8.05
C GLY A 27 5.62 21.77 -7.76
N ALA A 28 5.54 22.56 -6.69
CA ALA A 28 6.62 23.48 -6.34
C ALA A 28 7.42 22.92 -5.17
N ASP A 29 8.75 22.90 -5.33
CA ASP A 29 9.61 22.50 -4.23
C ASP A 29 9.54 23.46 -3.07
N ASP A 30 9.54 24.76 -3.39
CA ASP A 30 9.73 25.82 -2.44
C ASP A 30 8.48 26.67 -2.28
N THR A 31 8.44 27.40 -1.17
CA THR A 31 7.39 28.36 -0.87
C THR A 31 7.89 29.76 -1.24
N VAL A 32 7.16 30.44 -2.10
CA VAL A 32 7.56 31.75 -2.60
C VAL A 32 6.41 32.72 -2.42
N LEU A 33 6.68 33.82 -1.72
CA LEU A 33 5.67 34.82 -1.47
C LEU A 33 6.05 36.14 -2.11
N GLU A 34 5.03 36.93 -2.43
CA GLU A 34 5.23 38.26 -2.99
C GLU A 34 6.01 39.15 -2.02
N GLU A 35 6.59 40.18 -2.58
CA GLU A 35 7.45 41.08 -1.83
C GLU A 35 6.80 41.50 -0.52
N MET A 36 7.52 41.34 0.55
CA MET A 36 7.11 41.85 1.87
C MET A 36 8.36 41.91 2.75
N ASN A 37 8.24 42.61 3.83
CA ASN A 37 9.33 42.72 4.78
C ASN A 37 9.21 41.63 5.84
N LEU A 38 10.26 40.85 5.98
CA LEU A 38 10.36 39.88 7.04
C LEU A 38 11.55 40.20 7.91
N PRO A 39 11.44 40.01 9.22
CA PRO A 39 12.60 40.25 10.08
C PRO A 39 13.60 39.14 9.96
N GLY A 40 14.85 39.44 10.29
CA GLY A 40 15.88 38.44 10.39
C GLY A 40 16.77 38.38 9.19
N ARG A 41 17.67 37.43 9.25
CA ARG A 41 18.67 37.27 8.21
C ARG A 41 18.07 36.61 6.98
N TRP A 42 18.65 36.94 5.86
CA TRP A 42 18.28 36.29 4.59
C TRP A 42 19.50 36.21 3.72
N LYS A 43 19.43 35.36 2.71
CA LYS A 43 20.49 35.28 1.72
C LYS A 43 19.86 35.27 0.32
N PRO A 44 20.61 35.77 -0.66
CA PRO A 44 20.06 35.79 -2.02
C PRO A 44 20.02 34.39 -2.64
N LYS A 45 19.02 34.16 -3.50
CA LYS A 45 18.88 32.91 -4.16
C LYS A 45 18.22 33.15 -5.52
N MET A 46 18.57 32.33 -6.50
CA MET A 46 17.91 32.33 -7.80
C MET A 46 17.05 31.09 -7.89
N ILE A 47 15.80 31.25 -8.26
CA ILE A 47 14.93 30.10 -8.47
C ILE A 47 14.34 30.19 -9.86
N GLY A 48 14.09 29.02 -10.44
CA GLY A 48 13.62 28.90 -11.80
C GLY A 48 12.25 28.30 -11.90
N GLY A 49 11.52 28.78 -12.87
CA GLY A 49 10.23 28.25 -13.23
C GLY A 49 10.12 28.24 -14.74
N ILE A 50 8.90 28.03 -15.22
CA ILE A 50 8.70 27.93 -16.65
C ILE A 50 9.10 29.24 -17.36
N GLY A 51 8.83 30.37 -16.73
CA GLY A 51 9.11 31.64 -17.36
C GLY A 51 10.53 32.18 -17.20
N GLY A 52 11.42 31.42 -16.56
CA GLY A 52 12.79 31.84 -16.35
C GLY A 52 13.12 31.91 -14.87
N PHE A 53 14.27 32.54 -14.57
CA PHE A 53 14.76 32.62 -13.21
C PHE A 53 14.40 33.95 -12.59
N ILE A 54 14.12 33.95 -11.29
CA ILE A 54 13.92 35.18 -10.54
C ILE A 54 14.83 35.16 -9.32
N LYS A 55 15.15 36.38 -8.87
CA LYS A 55 16.00 36.57 -7.70
C LYS A 55 15.12 36.75 -6.48
N VAL A 56 15.38 35.98 -5.44
CA VAL A 56 14.55 36.04 -4.23
C VAL A 56 15.44 36.15 -3.01
N ARG A 57 14.84 36.52 -1.89
CA ARG A 57 15.50 36.52 -0.59
C ARG A 57 15.04 35.27 0.17
N GLN A 58 16.00 34.52 0.63
CA GLN A 58 15.70 33.27 1.34
C GLN A 58 15.74 33.51 2.85
N TYR A 59 14.60 33.33 3.51
CA TYR A 59 14.49 33.39 4.95
C TYR A 59 14.25 32.00 5.48
N ASP A 60 15.07 31.60 6.47
CA ASP A 60 14.93 30.25 7.04
C ASP A 60 14.16 30.30 8.34
N GLN A 61 13.53 29.20 8.71
CA GLN A 61 12.80 29.04 9.96
C GLN A 61 11.75 30.12 10.17
N VAL A 62 10.97 30.34 9.13
CA VAL A 62 9.87 31.30 9.21
C VAL A 62 8.62 30.58 9.69
N SER A 63 7.94 31.17 10.67
CA SER A 63 6.70 30.57 11.17
C SER A 63 5.52 31.21 10.45
N LEU A 64 4.62 30.39 10.01
CA LEU A 64 3.38 30.89 9.44
C LEU A 64 2.23 29.95 9.73
N GLU A 65 1.05 30.46 9.54
CA GLU A 65 -0.17 29.70 9.78
C GLU A 65 -0.91 29.56 8.46
N ILE A 66 -1.21 28.32 8.08
CA ILE A 66 -1.83 28.01 6.81
C ILE A 66 -3.11 27.25 7.09
N CYS A 67 -4.26 27.81 6.70
CA CYS A 67 -5.55 27.21 6.99
C CYS A 67 -5.70 26.87 8.47
N GLY A 68 -5.18 27.73 9.33
CA GLY A 68 -5.27 27.50 10.76
C GLY A 68 -4.27 26.52 11.33
N HIS A 69 -3.36 26.00 10.53
CA HIS A 69 -2.34 25.06 10.97
C HIS A 69 -0.98 25.72 10.93
N LYS A 70 -0.20 25.52 11.98
CA LYS A 70 1.11 26.14 12.08
C LYS A 70 2.17 25.34 11.36
N ALA A 71 3.09 26.04 10.71
CA ALA A 71 4.22 25.43 10.01
C ALA A 71 5.41 26.35 10.12
N THR A 72 6.60 25.78 10.07
CA THR A 72 7.84 26.53 10.12
C THR A 72 8.78 26.00 9.05
N GLY A 73 9.35 26.89 8.28
CA GLY A 73 10.28 26.46 7.25
C GLY A 73 10.81 27.65 6.45
N THR A 74 11.48 27.31 5.37
CA THR A 74 12.08 28.33 4.50
C THR A 74 11.03 28.98 3.63
N VAL A 75 11.07 30.30 3.58
CA VAL A 75 10.20 31.11 2.75
C VAL A 75 11.06 32.01 1.88
N LEU A 76 10.75 31.99 0.58
CA LEU A 76 11.44 32.82 -0.40
C LEU A 76 10.56 34.00 -0.72
N ILE A 77 11.15 35.20 -0.73
CA ILE A 77 10.42 36.45 -0.99
C ILE A 77 10.94 37.02 -2.29
N GLY A 78 10.04 37.33 -3.22
CA GLY A 78 10.46 37.89 -4.47
C GLY A 78 9.31 38.10 -5.43
N PRO A 79 9.63 38.47 -6.67
CA PRO A 79 8.59 38.87 -7.64
C PRO A 79 7.88 37.68 -8.27
N THR A 80 7.09 37.00 -7.47
CA THR A 80 6.24 35.95 -7.97
C THR A 80 4.85 36.48 -8.30
N PRO A 81 4.21 35.97 -9.36
CA PRO A 81 2.88 36.48 -9.67
C PRO A 81 1.81 36.04 -8.69
N VAL A 82 2.09 34.99 -7.91
CA VAL A 82 1.13 34.49 -6.94
C VAL A 82 1.89 33.91 -5.75
N ASN A 83 1.34 34.06 -4.56
CA ASN A 83 1.90 33.42 -3.38
C ASN A 83 1.76 31.93 -3.52
N ILE A 84 2.83 31.19 -3.32
CA ILE A 84 2.87 29.75 -3.52
C ILE A 84 3.36 29.04 -2.26
N ILE A 85 2.58 28.08 -1.79
CA ILE A 85 3.01 27.19 -0.72
C ILE A 85 3.50 25.91 -1.38
N GLY A 86 4.77 25.64 -1.26
CA GLY A 86 5.39 24.48 -1.90
C GLY A 86 5.51 23.29 -0.96
N ARG A 87 6.15 22.24 -1.47
CA ARG A 87 6.20 20.98 -0.74
C ARG A 87 6.94 21.07 0.58
N ASN A 88 7.89 21.99 0.70
CA ASN A 88 8.61 22.13 1.98
C ASN A 88 7.67 22.42 3.15
N LEU A 89 6.59 23.17 2.91
CA LEU A 89 5.62 23.42 3.97
C LEU A 89 4.43 22.50 3.90
N LEU A 90 4.04 22.04 2.69
CA LEU A 90 2.92 21.11 2.58
C LEU A 90 3.19 19.82 3.35
N THR A 91 4.45 19.35 3.35
CA THR A 91 4.78 18.15 4.11
C THR A 91 4.57 18.36 5.61
N GLN A 92 4.91 19.53 6.11
CA GLN A 92 4.70 19.81 7.52
C GLN A 92 3.23 19.87 7.91
N LEU A 93 2.40 20.29 6.97
CA LEU A 93 0.96 20.33 7.21
C LEU A 93 0.31 18.96 7.11
N GLY A 94 1.07 17.95 6.68
CA GLY A 94 0.50 16.62 6.48
C GLY A 94 -0.33 16.53 5.23
N CYS A 95 -0.07 17.40 4.25
CA CYS A 95 -0.83 17.40 3.01
C CYS A 95 -0.44 16.20 2.16
N THR A 96 -1.43 15.49 1.62
CA THR A 96 -1.21 14.33 0.78
C THR A 96 -2.12 14.39 -0.43
N LEU A 97 -1.74 13.65 -1.46
CA LEU A 97 -2.58 13.42 -2.62
C LEU A 97 -3.15 12.03 -2.51
N ASN A 98 -4.46 11.92 -2.59
CA ASN A 98 -5.13 10.65 -2.42
C ASN A 98 -6.00 10.36 -3.62
N PHE A 99 -5.81 9.19 -4.20
CA PHE A 99 -6.63 8.72 -5.31
C PHE A 99 -7.48 7.56 -4.81
N PRO A 100 -8.76 7.54 -5.15
CA PRO A 100 -9.60 6.44 -4.68
C PRO A 100 -9.17 5.13 -5.31
N ILE A 101 -9.10 4.09 -4.48
CA ILE A 101 -8.81 2.74 -4.96
C ILE A 101 -10.14 2.07 -5.25
N SER A 102 -10.27 1.44 -6.42
CA SER A 102 -11.49 0.73 -6.76
C SER A 102 -11.69 -0.42 -5.78
N PRO A 103 -12.88 -0.57 -5.21
CA PRO A 103 -13.10 -1.64 -4.26
C PRO A 103 -13.10 -3.01 -4.94
N ILE A 104 -12.43 -3.96 -4.30
CA ILE A 104 -12.42 -5.34 -4.77
C ILE A 104 -13.57 -6.06 -4.09
N GLU A 105 -14.41 -6.71 -4.89
CA GLU A 105 -15.55 -7.43 -4.36
C GLU A 105 -15.09 -8.61 -3.53
N THR A 106 -15.67 -8.77 -2.33
CA THR A 106 -15.29 -9.89 -1.49
C THR A 106 -15.90 -11.19 -2.04
N VAL A 107 -15.16 -12.27 -1.86
CA VAL A 107 -15.61 -13.58 -2.30
C VAL A 107 -16.30 -14.27 -1.12
N PRO A 108 -17.51 -14.79 -1.31
CA PRO A 108 -18.19 -15.49 -0.23
C PRO A 108 -17.39 -16.72 0.22
N VAL A 109 -17.27 -16.90 1.51
CA VAL A 109 -16.55 -18.03 2.08
C VAL A 109 -17.23 -18.43 3.39
N LYS A 110 -17.19 -19.71 3.69
CA LYS A 110 -17.83 -20.22 4.90
C LYS A 110 -17.04 -21.40 5.45
N LEU A 111 -17.37 -21.76 6.68
CA LEU A 111 -16.80 -22.97 7.29
C LEU A 111 -17.47 -24.20 6.70
N LYS A 112 -16.84 -25.35 6.90
CA LYS A 112 -17.44 -26.62 6.52
C LYS A 112 -18.74 -26.82 7.29
N PRO A 113 -19.71 -27.54 6.71
CA PRO A 113 -20.98 -27.73 7.39
C PRO A 113 -20.82 -28.35 8.77
N GLY A 114 -21.53 -27.79 9.74
CA GLY A 114 -21.52 -28.32 11.09
C GLY A 114 -20.32 -27.97 11.92
N MET A 115 -19.40 -27.17 11.40
CA MET A 115 -18.19 -26.79 12.12
C MET A 115 -18.27 -25.36 12.62
N ASP A 116 -17.68 -25.11 13.78
CA ASP A 116 -17.53 -23.78 14.32
C ASP A 116 -16.09 -23.30 14.08
N GLY A 117 -15.81 -22.05 14.42
CA GLY A 117 -14.48 -21.50 14.26
C GLY A 117 -13.47 -22.06 15.25
N PRO A 118 -12.21 -21.75 15.04
CA PRO A 118 -11.16 -22.29 15.91
C PRO A 118 -11.14 -21.60 17.27
N LYS A 119 -10.83 -22.39 18.30
CA LYS A 119 -10.70 -21.86 19.67
C LYS A 119 -9.43 -22.44 20.27
N VAL A 120 -8.30 -22.05 19.71
CA VAL A 120 -7.00 -22.60 20.08
C VAL A 120 -6.31 -21.66 21.03
N LYS A 121 -5.79 -22.21 22.13
CA LYS A 121 -5.15 -21.39 23.16
C LYS A 121 -3.85 -20.77 22.65
N GLN A 122 -3.60 -19.54 23.08
CA GLN A 122 -2.36 -18.86 22.77
C GLN A 122 -1.27 -19.27 23.74
N TRP A 123 -0.13 -19.70 23.21
CA TRP A 123 1.01 -20.08 24.04
C TRP A 123 1.65 -18.82 24.62
N PRO A 124 2.25 -18.92 25.83
CA PRO A 124 3.02 -17.80 26.36
C PRO A 124 4.18 -17.44 25.45
N LEU A 125 4.49 -16.17 25.39
CA LEU A 125 5.60 -15.67 24.59
C LEU A 125 6.54 -14.86 25.45
N THR A 126 7.80 -14.79 25.04
CA THR A 126 8.76 -13.95 25.73
C THR A 126 8.43 -12.49 25.56
N GLU A 127 8.93 -11.67 26.48
CA GLU A 127 8.69 -10.23 26.40
C GLU A 127 9.19 -9.64 25.09
N GLU A 128 10.34 -10.12 24.62
CA GLU A 128 10.91 -9.64 23.36
C GLU A 128 9.98 -9.92 22.18
N LYS A 129 9.41 -11.11 22.14
CA LYS A 129 8.51 -11.49 21.05
C LYS A 129 7.20 -10.73 21.13
N ILE A 130 6.69 -10.52 22.35
CA ILE A 130 5.46 -9.74 22.52
C ILE A 130 5.67 -8.33 22.01
N LYS A 131 6.79 -7.72 22.36
CA LYS A 131 7.11 -6.38 21.88
C LYS A 131 7.14 -6.32 20.36
N ALA A 132 7.79 -7.31 19.75
CA ALA A 132 7.89 -7.37 18.30
C ALA A 132 6.50 -7.48 17.66
N LEU A 133 5.65 -8.33 18.21
CA LEU A 133 4.30 -8.52 17.67
C LEU A 133 3.45 -7.27 17.80
N ILE A 134 3.59 -6.57 18.93
CA ILE A 134 2.84 -5.33 19.11
C ILE A 134 3.23 -4.32 18.03
N GLU A 135 4.52 -4.21 17.77
CA GLU A 135 5.00 -3.27 16.75
C GLU A 135 4.47 -3.66 15.37
N ILE A 136 4.56 -4.94 15.02
CA ILE A 136 4.10 -5.42 13.72
C ILE A 136 2.60 -5.19 13.57
N CYS A 137 1.83 -5.55 14.60
CA CYS A 137 0.38 -5.44 14.51
C CYS A 137 -0.10 -4.01 14.55
N THR A 138 0.60 -3.13 15.26
CA THR A 138 0.26 -1.70 15.20
C THR A 138 0.38 -1.18 13.79
N GLU A 139 1.44 -1.57 13.09
CA GLU A 139 1.61 -1.14 11.72
C GLU A 139 0.56 -1.75 10.80
N MET A 140 0.24 -3.03 10.99
CA MET A 140 -0.79 -3.67 10.19
C MET A 140 -2.16 -3.02 10.40
N GLU A 141 -2.43 -2.63 11.65
CA GLU A 141 -3.70 -1.96 11.95
C GLU A 141 -3.78 -0.61 11.25
N LYS A 142 -2.68 0.14 11.25
CA LYS A 142 -2.65 1.42 10.54
C LYS A 142 -2.91 1.25 9.06
N GLU A 143 -2.45 0.14 8.49
CA GLU A 143 -2.62 -0.13 7.07
C GLU A 143 -3.99 -0.74 6.75
N GLY A 144 -4.82 -0.96 7.75
CA GLY A 144 -6.15 -1.51 7.53
C GLY A 144 -6.21 -3.01 7.36
N LYS A 145 -5.09 -3.69 7.57
CA LYS A 145 -5.04 -5.15 7.36
C LYS A 145 -5.71 -5.92 8.49
N ILE A 146 -5.65 -5.40 9.71
CA ILE A 146 -6.29 -6.02 10.86
C ILE A 146 -7.00 -4.94 11.67
N SER A 147 -7.94 -5.38 12.49
CA SER A 147 -8.67 -4.47 13.40
C SER A 147 -8.76 -5.09 14.77
N LYS A 148 -8.75 -4.24 15.79
CA LYS A 148 -8.94 -4.72 17.16
C LYS A 148 -10.37 -5.20 17.35
N ILE A 149 -10.52 -6.23 18.17
CA ILE A 149 -11.83 -6.81 18.45
C ILE A 149 -12.04 -6.89 19.96
N GLY A 150 -13.29 -7.03 20.33
CA GLY A 150 -13.66 -7.08 21.73
C GLY A 150 -13.84 -8.50 22.25
N PRO A 151 -14.24 -8.60 23.51
CA PRO A 151 -14.35 -9.91 24.18
C PRO A 151 -15.52 -10.75 23.69
N GLU A 152 -16.41 -10.19 22.92
CA GLU A 152 -17.55 -10.95 22.41
C GLU A 152 -17.15 -12.02 21.40
N ASN A 153 -15.97 -11.91 20.81
CA ASN A 153 -15.49 -12.89 19.84
C ASN A 153 -14.86 -14.06 20.57
N PRO A 154 -15.42 -15.28 20.43
CA PRO A 154 -14.89 -16.42 21.21
C PRO A 154 -13.77 -17.18 20.51
N TYR A 155 -13.40 -16.78 19.29
CA TYR A 155 -12.47 -17.57 18.50
C TYR A 155 -11.04 -17.13 18.74
N ASN A 156 -10.11 -18.03 18.47
CA ASN A 156 -8.70 -17.70 18.62
C ASN A 156 -7.82 -18.67 17.82
N THR A 157 -6.77 -18.11 17.25
CA THR A 157 -5.73 -18.85 16.54
C THR A 157 -4.39 -18.42 17.13
N PRO A 158 -3.46 -19.34 17.37
CA PRO A 158 -2.19 -18.94 17.99
C PRO A 158 -1.31 -18.13 17.06
N VAL A 159 -0.54 -17.22 17.63
CA VAL A 159 0.38 -16.40 16.90
C VAL A 159 1.77 -16.55 17.48
N PHE A 160 2.79 -16.46 16.64
CA PHE A 160 4.19 -16.61 17.01
C PHE A 160 5.02 -15.51 16.35
N ALA A 161 6.18 -15.27 16.93
CA ALA A 161 7.16 -14.38 16.33
C ALA A 161 8.42 -15.17 16.05
N ILE A 162 8.92 -15.07 14.82
CA ILE A 162 10.13 -15.77 14.41
C ILE A 162 11.05 -14.79 13.70
N LYS A 163 12.34 -15.14 13.66
CA LYS A 163 13.31 -14.37 12.90
C LYS A 163 13.74 -15.17 11.68
N LYS A 164 13.86 -14.50 10.56
CA LYS A 164 14.39 -15.14 9.38
C LYS A 164 15.89 -15.33 9.53
N LYS A 165 16.43 -16.32 8.83
CA LYS A 165 17.87 -16.53 8.76
C LYS A 165 18.53 -15.25 8.28
N ASP A 166 19.63 -14.90 8.93
CA ASP A 166 20.45 -13.74 8.55
C ASP A 166 19.69 -12.42 8.62
N SER A 167 18.69 -12.35 9.49
CA SER A 167 17.92 -11.13 9.64
C SER A 167 17.75 -10.82 11.12
N THR A 168 17.75 -9.52 11.43
CA THR A 168 17.46 -9.07 12.78
C THR A 168 16.00 -8.74 12.97
N LYS A 169 15.22 -8.79 11.88
CA LYS A 169 13.82 -8.42 11.94
C LYS A 169 12.95 -9.59 12.37
N TRP A 170 12.00 -9.28 13.24
CA TRP A 170 11.00 -10.25 13.65
C TRP A 170 9.92 -10.36 12.58
N ARG A 171 9.36 -11.56 12.46
CA ARG A 171 8.29 -11.84 11.53
C ARG A 171 7.15 -12.50 12.27
N LYS A 172 5.93 -12.08 11.96
CA LYS A 172 4.73 -12.63 12.56
C LYS A 172 4.31 -13.90 11.83
N LEU A 173 3.95 -14.92 12.60
CA LEU A 173 3.46 -16.17 12.04
C LEU A 173 2.16 -16.53 12.76
N VAL A 174 1.08 -16.66 12.01
CA VAL A 174 -0.20 -17.07 12.56
C VAL A 174 -0.44 -18.51 12.14
N ASP A 175 -0.71 -19.38 13.12
CA ASP A 175 -0.87 -20.80 12.86
C ASP A 175 -2.31 -21.12 12.52
N PHE A 176 -2.67 -21.05 11.26
CA PHE A 176 -4.03 -21.25 10.81
C PHE A 176 -4.38 -22.72 10.56
N ARG A 177 -3.59 -23.66 11.06
CA ARG A 177 -3.87 -25.08 10.80
C ARG A 177 -5.28 -25.48 11.22
N GLU A 178 -5.73 -25.01 12.39
CA GLU A 178 -7.06 -25.39 12.85
C GLU A 178 -8.15 -24.70 12.03
N LEU A 179 -7.99 -23.42 11.73
CA LEU A 179 -8.96 -22.77 10.86
C LEU A 179 -9.00 -23.41 9.49
N ASN A 180 -7.84 -23.80 8.97
CA ASN A 180 -7.79 -24.44 7.65
C ASN A 180 -8.59 -25.73 7.63
N LYS A 181 -8.52 -26.51 8.70
CA LYS A 181 -9.30 -27.75 8.77
C LYS A 181 -10.80 -27.49 8.72
N ARG A 182 -11.22 -26.34 9.22
CA ARG A 182 -12.63 -25.99 9.35
C ARG A 182 -13.16 -25.16 8.22
N THR A 183 -12.28 -24.73 7.29
CA THR A 183 -12.68 -23.89 6.16
C THR A 183 -13.16 -24.76 5.01
N GLN A 184 -14.17 -24.30 4.30
CA GLN A 184 -14.66 -25.01 3.11
C GLN A 184 -13.52 -25.35 2.16
N ASP A 185 -13.73 -26.35 1.36
CA ASP A 185 -12.76 -26.66 0.33
C ASP A 185 -12.97 -25.74 -0.86
N PHE A 186 -11.87 -25.43 -1.53
CA PHE A 186 -11.89 -24.62 -2.73
C PHE A 186 -11.39 -25.48 -3.89
N TRP A 187 -12.03 -25.33 -5.03
CA TRP A 187 -11.51 -25.95 -6.24
C TRP A 187 -10.26 -25.18 -6.64
N GLU A 188 -9.12 -25.85 -6.51
CA GLU A 188 -7.84 -25.23 -6.79
C GLU A 188 -7.57 -25.27 -8.27
N VAL A 189 -7.83 -24.19 -8.96
CA VAL A 189 -7.60 -24.15 -10.39
C VAL A 189 -6.12 -24.08 -10.70
N GLN A 190 -5.33 -23.60 -9.75
CA GLN A 190 -3.90 -23.43 -10.02
C GLN A 190 -3.07 -24.67 -9.79
N LEU A 191 -3.53 -25.54 -8.91
CA LEU A 191 -2.76 -26.75 -8.65
C LEU A 191 -2.80 -27.65 -9.87
N GLY A 192 -1.62 -27.91 -10.44
CA GLY A 192 -1.52 -28.78 -11.57
C GLY A 192 -1.80 -28.12 -12.92
N ILE A 193 -2.08 -26.84 -12.95
CA ILE A 193 -2.25 -26.15 -14.22
C ILE A 193 -0.88 -25.99 -14.86
N PRO A 194 -0.68 -26.55 -16.04
CA PRO A 194 0.63 -26.38 -16.70
C PRO A 194 0.84 -24.98 -17.17
N HIS A 195 2.08 -24.56 -17.16
CA HIS A 195 2.49 -23.30 -17.72
C HIS A 195 2.08 -23.28 -19.21
N PRO A 196 1.46 -22.22 -19.68
CA PRO A 196 1.06 -22.19 -21.10
C PRO A 196 2.28 -22.34 -21.99
N ALA A 197 2.20 -23.31 -22.91
CA ALA A 197 3.31 -23.56 -23.80
C ALA A 197 3.63 -22.34 -24.67
N GLY A 198 2.60 -21.60 -25.02
CA GLY A 198 2.79 -20.44 -25.86
C GLY A 198 3.57 -19.32 -25.20
N LEU A 199 3.62 -19.30 -23.88
CA LEU A 199 4.34 -18.22 -23.21
C LEU A 199 5.83 -18.28 -23.48
N LYS A 200 6.38 -19.49 -23.55
CA LYS A 200 7.81 -19.65 -23.85
C LYS A 200 8.19 -19.14 -25.23
N LYS A 201 7.24 -19.19 -26.16
CA LYS A 201 7.50 -18.82 -27.54
C LYS A 201 7.37 -17.33 -27.80
N LYS A 202 6.94 -16.57 -26.80
CA LYS A 202 6.79 -15.13 -26.98
C LYS A 202 8.14 -14.44 -27.08
N LYS A 203 8.20 -13.38 -27.86
CA LYS A 203 9.44 -12.62 -28.01
C LYS A 203 9.90 -12.00 -26.70
N SER A 204 8.95 -11.50 -25.91
CA SER A 204 9.27 -10.84 -24.67
C SER A 204 8.34 -11.36 -23.58
N VAL A 205 8.92 -11.67 -22.43
CA VAL A 205 8.15 -12.08 -21.25
C VAL A 205 8.65 -11.29 -20.07
N THR A 206 7.72 -10.69 -19.34
CA THR A 206 8.04 -9.93 -18.14
C THR A 206 7.29 -10.57 -16.97
N VAL A 207 7.96 -10.71 -15.84
CA VAL A 207 7.33 -11.22 -14.63
C VAL A 207 7.09 -10.05 -13.68
N LEU A 208 5.83 -9.87 -13.29
CA LEU A 208 5.46 -8.85 -12.32
C LEU A 208 5.16 -9.51 -10.98
N ASP A 209 5.88 -9.07 -9.97
CA ASP A 209 5.61 -9.49 -8.59
C ASP A 209 4.49 -8.60 -8.06
N VAL A 210 3.37 -9.21 -7.66
CA VAL A 210 2.24 -8.43 -7.20
C VAL A 210 2.37 -8.06 -5.72
N GLY A 211 3.58 -8.16 -5.17
CA GLY A 211 3.87 -7.64 -3.85
C GLY A 211 3.06 -8.27 -2.74
N ASP A 212 2.40 -7.44 -1.96
CA ASP A 212 1.56 -7.90 -0.86
C ASP A 212 0.20 -8.34 -1.39
N ALA A 213 0.23 -9.34 -2.25
CA ALA A 213 -0.95 -9.73 -3.02
C ALA A 213 -2.16 -10.03 -2.13
N TYR A 214 -1.97 -10.90 -1.14
CA TYR A 214 -3.10 -11.29 -0.30
C TYR A 214 -3.61 -10.10 0.51
N PHE A 215 -2.70 -9.25 0.97
CA PHE A 215 -3.08 -8.13 1.83
C PHE A 215 -3.80 -7.03 1.07
N SER A 216 -3.87 -7.14 -0.25
CA SER A 216 -4.62 -6.16 -1.05
C SER A 216 -6.05 -6.61 -1.32
N VAL A 217 -6.42 -7.84 -0.95
CA VAL A 217 -7.74 -8.39 -1.23
C VAL A 217 -8.52 -8.48 0.08
N PRO A 218 -9.74 -7.89 0.14
CA PRO A 218 -10.54 -7.93 1.38
C PRO A 218 -11.12 -9.30 1.62
N LEU A 219 -11.29 -9.61 2.92
CA LEU A 219 -11.92 -10.85 3.35
C LEU A 219 -13.38 -10.56 3.67
N UNK A 220 -14.26 -11.44 3.40
CA UNK A 220 -15.68 -11.29 3.59
C UNK A 220 -15.97 -10.98 4.99
N UNK A 221 -16.72 -10.12 5.23
CA UNK A 221 -17.02 -9.60 6.52
C UNK A 221 -17.54 -10.66 7.43
N UNK A 222 -18.21 -11.44 7.17
CA UNK A 222 -18.74 -12.50 7.97
C UNK A 222 -17.81 -13.56 8.34
N PHE A 223 -16.75 -13.63 7.67
CA PHE A 223 -15.75 -14.67 7.99
C PHE A 223 -14.63 -14.13 8.88
N ARG A 224 -14.48 -12.85 8.93
CA ARG A 224 -13.33 -12.22 9.62
C ARG A 224 -13.20 -12.65 11.08
N LYS A 225 -14.33 -12.85 11.75
CA LYS A 225 -14.29 -13.23 13.17
C LYS A 225 -13.54 -14.53 13.42
N TYR A 226 -13.49 -15.41 12.43
CA TYR A 226 -12.80 -16.68 12.59
C TYR A 226 -11.28 -16.55 12.49
N THR A 227 -10.78 -15.40 12.06
CA THR A 227 -9.34 -15.18 11.96
C THR A 227 -8.75 -14.53 13.22
N ALA A 228 -9.51 -14.46 14.28
CA ALA A 228 -9.10 -13.77 15.50
C ALA A 228 -7.84 -14.39 16.09
N PHE A 229 -6.98 -13.53 16.61
CA PHE A 229 -5.78 -13.95 17.32
C PHE A 229 -5.48 -12.98 18.46
N THR A 230 -4.55 -13.38 19.34
CA THR A 230 -4.27 -12.64 20.55
C THR A 230 -2.78 -12.47 20.74
N ILE A 231 -2.33 -11.25 21.01
CA ILE A 231 -0.97 -11.03 21.49
C ILE A 231 -1.05 -11.10 23.01
N PRO A 232 -0.43 -12.10 23.63
CA PRO A 232 -0.57 -12.24 25.09
C PRO A 232 0.21 -11.17 25.84
N SER A 233 -0.16 -10.94 27.08
CA SER A 233 0.61 -10.07 27.94
C SER A 233 1.70 -10.87 28.63
N THR A 234 2.71 -10.16 29.15
CA THR A 234 3.79 -10.81 29.87
C THR A 234 3.23 -11.54 31.08
N ASN A 235 3.52 -12.84 31.18
CA ASN A 235 3.05 -13.69 32.27
C ASN A 235 1.53 -13.70 32.40
N ASN A 236 0.82 -13.34 31.34
CA ASN A 236 -0.64 -13.30 31.33
C ASN A 236 -1.22 -12.43 32.44
N GLU A 237 -0.52 -11.35 32.76
CA GLU A 237 -0.96 -10.48 33.86
C GLU A 237 -2.16 -9.64 33.50
N THR A 238 -2.33 -9.34 32.20
CA THR A 238 -3.48 -8.59 31.72
C THR A 238 -4.07 -9.32 30.52
N PRO A 239 -5.28 -8.94 30.12
CA PRO A 239 -5.82 -9.52 28.90
C PRO A 239 -4.96 -9.16 27.72
N GLY A 240 -4.86 -10.08 26.77
CA GLY A 240 -4.07 -9.84 25.60
C GLY A 240 -4.74 -8.85 24.65
N ILE A 241 -4.00 -8.47 23.62
CA ILE A 241 -4.54 -7.58 22.60
C ILE A 241 -5.13 -8.46 21.50
N ARG A 242 -6.39 -8.23 21.19
CA ARG A 242 -7.12 -9.08 20.24
C ARG A 242 -7.34 -8.38 18.92
N TYR A 243 -7.12 -9.12 17.85
CA TYR A 243 -7.28 -8.63 16.48
C TYR A 243 -8.01 -9.64 15.61
N GLN A 244 -8.54 -9.17 14.52
CA GLN A 244 -9.02 -10.04 13.44
C GLN A 244 -8.56 -9.47 12.10
N TYR A 245 -8.53 -10.31 11.08
CA TYR A 245 -8.10 -9.89 9.75
C TYR A 245 -9.23 -9.25 8.97
N ASN A 246 -8.88 -8.23 8.20
CA ASN A 246 -9.77 -7.58 7.23
C ASN A 246 -9.45 -7.99 5.80
N VAL A 247 -8.29 -8.60 5.61
CA VAL A 247 -7.78 -8.99 4.29
C VAL A 247 -7.38 -10.46 4.33
N LEU A 248 -7.05 -11.01 3.17
CA LEU A 248 -6.67 -12.42 3.09
C LEU A 248 -5.41 -12.68 3.92
N PRO A 249 -5.48 -13.54 4.94
CA PRO A 249 -4.30 -13.78 5.78
C PRO A 249 -3.32 -14.73 5.10
N GLN A 250 -2.04 -14.53 5.36
CA GLN A 250 -1.04 -15.48 4.92
C GLN A 250 -1.17 -16.76 5.73
N GLY A 251 -1.09 -17.89 5.04
CA GLY A 251 -1.20 -19.20 5.69
C GLY A 251 -2.60 -19.72 5.83
N TRP A 252 -3.60 -18.94 5.44
CA TRP A 252 -4.97 -19.43 5.43
C TRP A 252 -5.27 -20.12 4.10
N LYS A 253 -5.97 -21.25 4.20
CA LYS A 253 -6.29 -22.10 3.05
C LYS A 253 -6.97 -21.35 1.92
N GLY A 254 -7.84 -20.40 2.26
CA GLY A 254 -8.61 -19.70 1.25
C GLY A 254 -7.88 -18.60 0.52
N SER A 255 -6.75 -18.16 1.06
CA SER A 255 -6.11 -16.98 0.48
C SER A 255 -5.64 -17.18 -0.95
N PRO A 256 -4.93 -18.26 -1.28
CA PRO A 256 -4.50 -18.42 -2.69
C PRO A 256 -5.67 -18.55 -3.66
N ALA A 257 -6.70 -19.30 -3.27
CA ALA A 257 -7.84 -19.51 -4.17
C ALA A 257 -8.62 -18.23 -4.40
N ILE A 258 -8.88 -17.49 -3.34
CA ILE A 258 -9.63 -16.26 -3.46
C ILE A 258 -8.82 -15.19 -4.20
N PHE A 259 -7.52 -15.12 -3.92
CA PHE A 259 -6.66 -14.18 -4.63
C PHE A 259 -6.68 -14.46 -6.13
N GLN A 260 -6.57 -15.72 -6.52
CA GLN A 260 -6.56 -16.06 -7.94
C GLN A 260 -7.88 -15.65 -8.60
N SER A 261 -8.98 -15.95 -7.94
CA SER A 261 -10.30 -15.60 -8.48
C SER A 261 -10.44 -14.10 -8.64
N SER A 262 -10.02 -13.35 -7.63
CA SER A 262 -10.13 -11.90 -7.67
C SER A 262 -9.24 -11.31 -8.77
N MET A 263 -8.03 -11.82 -8.87
CA MET A 263 -7.11 -11.32 -9.88
C MET A 263 -7.63 -11.60 -11.29
N THR A 264 -8.24 -12.77 -11.49
CA THR A 264 -8.80 -13.10 -12.80
C THR A 264 -9.87 -12.08 -13.19
N LYS A 265 -10.74 -11.72 -12.25
CA LYS A 265 -11.78 -10.72 -12.52
C LYS A 265 -11.17 -9.35 -12.82
N ILE A 266 -10.13 -8.98 -12.07
CA ILE A 266 -9.50 -7.68 -12.25
C ILE A 266 -8.80 -7.59 -13.61
N LEU A 267 -8.20 -8.68 -14.05
CA LEU A 267 -7.45 -8.71 -15.30
C LEU A 267 -8.36 -8.78 -16.53
N GLU A 268 -9.59 -9.21 -16.37
CA GLU A 268 -10.45 -9.46 -17.53
C GLU A 268 -10.58 -8.25 -18.46
N PRO A 269 -10.86 -7.04 -17.98
CA PRO A 269 -10.97 -5.92 -18.91
C PRO A 269 -9.67 -5.62 -19.66
N PHE A 270 -8.54 -5.79 -18.98
CA PHE A 270 -7.25 -5.56 -19.64
C PHE A 270 -7.00 -6.60 -20.73
N ARG A 271 -7.33 -7.86 -20.43
CA ARG A 271 -7.16 -8.92 -21.41
C ARG A 271 -8.01 -8.65 -22.67
N GLU A 272 -9.23 -8.18 -22.46
CA GLU A 272 -10.12 -7.90 -23.61
C GLU A 272 -9.59 -6.78 -24.48
N ARG A 273 -9.00 -5.78 -23.85
CA ARG A 273 -8.43 -4.66 -24.62
C ARG A 273 -7.10 -4.99 -25.27
N ASN A 274 -6.45 -6.05 -24.79
CA ASN A 274 -5.10 -6.41 -25.26
C ASN A 274 -5.03 -7.90 -25.61
N PRO A 275 -5.73 -8.32 -26.67
CA PRO A 275 -5.77 -9.77 -26.96
C PRO A 275 -4.43 -10.34 -27.40
N ASP A 276 -3.49 -9.50 -27.77
CA ASP A 276 -2.17 -9.94 -28.17
C ASP A 276 -1.20 -10.11 -27.00
N ILE A 277 -1.70 -9.95 -25.81
CA ILE A 277 -0.88 -10.08 -24.61
C ILE A 277 -1.32 -11.31 -23.83
N UNK A 278 -0.43 -12.07 -23.41
CA UNK A 278 -0.77 -13.17 -22.71
C UNK A 278 -0.41 -12.93 -21.35
N ILE A 279 -1.27 -13.19 -20.41
CA ILE A 279 -1.04 -13.06 -18.98
C ILE A 279 -1.29 -14.40 -18.30
N TYR A 280 -0.27 -14.93 -17.64
CA TYR A 280 -0.37 -16.17 -16.89
C TYR A 280 -0.21 -15.86 -15.39
N GLN A 281 -1.19 -16.28 -14.60
CA GLN A 281 -1.17 -16.09 -13.15
C GLN A 281 -0.56 -17.31 -12.48
N TYR A 282 0.49 -17.11 -11.70
CA TYR A 282 1.09 -18.19 -10.94
C TYR A 282 1.52 -17.67 -9.58
N MET A 283 0.81 -18.10 -8.56
CA MET A 283 1.06 -17.66 -7.18
C MET A 283 1.02 -16.14 -7.10
N ASP A 284 2.07 -15.49 -6.62
CA ASP A 284 2.11 -14.05 -6.46
C ASP A 284 2.65 -13.34 -7.69
N ASP A 285 2.82 -14.05 -8.78
CA ASP A 285 3.46 -13.48 -9.97
C ASP A 285 2.50 -13.47 -11.16
N LEU A 286 2.68 -12.47 -12.00
CA LEU A 286 2.03 -12.42 -13.31
C LEU A 286 3.11 -12.53 -14.36
N TYR A 287 2.97 -13.47 -15.26
CA TYR A 287 3.87 -13.65 -16.41
C TYR A 287 3.20 -13.04 -17.62
N VAL A 288 3.81 -12.02 -18.18
CA VAL A 288 3.20 -11.25 -19.27
C VAL A 288 4.05 -11.40 -20.52
N GLY A 289 3.50 -12.04 -21.53
CA GLY A 289 4.24 -12.30 -22.75
C GLY A 289 3.60 -11.64 -23.95
N SER A 290 4.43 -11.24 -24.90
CA SER A 290 3.95 -10.66 -26.15
C SER A 290 4.98 -10.88 -27.24
N ASP A 291 4.53 -10.71 -28.49
CA ASP A 291 5.42 -10.71 -29.64
C ASP A 291 5.67 -9.31 -30.15
N LEU A 292 5.32 -8.32 -29.35
CA LEU A 292 5.51 -6.93 -29.72
C LEU A 292 6.98 -6.53 -29.67
N GLU A 293 7.31 -5.47 -30.37
CA GLU A 293 8.62 -4.86 -30.25
C GLU A 293 8.85 -4.49 -28.77
N LEU A 294 10.13 -4.53 -28.38
CA LEU A 294 10.46 -4.39 -26.95
C LEU A 294 9.87 -3.14 -26.31
N GLU A 295 9.96 -2.00 -27.00
CA GLU A 295 9.43 -0.77 -26.44
C GLU A 295 7.91 -0.81 -26.28
N LYS A 296 7.23 -1.40 -27.25
CA LYS A 296 5.78 -1.55 -27.14
C LYS A 296 5.41 -2.53 -26.05
N HIS A 297 6.21 -3.58 -25.91
CA HIS A 297 5.99 -4.52 -24.81
C HIS A 297 6.11 -3.80 -23.47
N ARG A 298 7.13 -2.98 -23.29
CA ARG A 298 7.31 -2.25 -22.04
C ARG A 298 6.18 -1.27 -21.80
N THR A 299 5.66 -0.65 -22.84
CA THR A 299 4.50 0.23 -22.69
C THR A 299 3.30 -0.53 -22.20
N LYS A 300 3.07 -1.74 -22.74
CA LYS A 300 1.95 -2.56 -22.28
C LYS A 300 2.14 -3.00 -20.83
N ILE A 301 3.38 -3.30 -20.43
CA ILE A 301 3.65 -3.63 -19.05
C ILE A 301 3.28 -2.45 -18.14
N GLU A 302 3.64 -1.24 -18.55
CA GLU A 302 3.32 -0.07 -17.73
C GLU A 302 1.80 0.16 -17.68
N GLU A 303 1.11 -0.06 -18.79
CA GLU A 303 -0.34 0.05 -18.80
C GLU A 303 -0.97 -0.96 -17.86
N LEU A 304 -0.44 -2.19 -17.83
CA LEU A 304 -0.94 -3.20 -16.92
C LEU A 304 -0.68 -2.80 -15.47
N ARG A 305 0.50 -2.27 -15.19
CA ARG A 305 0.81 -1.83 -13.84
C ARG A 305 -0.16 -0.75 -13.37
N GLN A 306 -0.49 0.19 -14.25
CA GLN A 306 -1.47 1.24 -13.91
C GLN A 306 -2.87 0.65 -13.73
N HIS A 307 -3.22 -0.33 -14.55
CA HIS A 307 -4.52 -1.00 -14.40
C HIS A 307 -4.64 -1.64 -13.02
N LEU A 308 -3.58 -2.35 -12.59
CA LEU A 308 -3.59 -3.03 -11.30
C LEU A 308 -3.61 -2.04 -10.14
N LEU A 309 -2.97 -0.90 -10.32
CA LEU A 309 -2.89 0.08 -9.25
C LEU A 309 -4.27 0.63 -8.88
N ARG A 310 -5.22 0.59 -9.80
CA ARG A 310 -6.58 1.03 -9.51
C ARG A 310 -7.21 0.25 -8.36
N TRP A 311 -6.83 -1.00 -8.20
CA TRP A 311 -7.35 -1.83 -7.10
C TRP A 311 -6.35 -1.96 -5.97
N GLY A 312 -5.34 -1.12 -5.94
CA GLY A 312 -4.40 -1.10 -4.83
C GLY A 312 -3.25 -2.08 -4.94
N PHE A 313 -3.07 -2.71 -6.10
CA PHE A 313 -1.95 -3.63 -6.29
C PHE A 313 -0.73 -2.87 -6.77
N THR A 314 0.31 -2.85 -5.94
CA THR A 314 1.57 -2.25 -6.35
C THR A 314 2.45 -3.33 -6.98
N THR A 315 3.20 -2.92 -7.97
CA THR A 315 4.10 -3.80 -8.69
C THR A 315 5.44 -3.08 -8.82
N PRO A 316 6.54 -3.83 -8.96
CA PRO A 316 7.84 -3.16 -9.05
C PRO A 316 7.97 -2.38 -10.35
N ASP A 317 8.77 -1.32 -10.27
CA ASP A 317 9.05 -0.55 -11.48
C ASP A 317 10.03 -1.33 -12.36
N LYS A 318 10.51 -0.68 -13.44
CA LYS A 318 11.36 -1.34 -14.41
C LYS A 318 12.59 -2.01 -13.79
N LYS A 319 13.15 -1.42 -12.74
CA LYS A 319 14.39 -1.91 -12.14
C LYS A 319 14.24 -3.26 -11.50
N HIS A 320 13.03 -3.59 -11.04
CA HIS A 320 12.82 -4.78 -10.23
C HIS A 320 12.00 -5.84 -10.94
N GLN A 321 11.61 -5.60 -12.19
CA GLN A 321 10.87 -6.59 -12.95
C GLN A 321 11.82 -7.71 -13.37
N LYS A 322 11.31 -8.94 -13.33
CA LYS A 322 12.09 -10.10 -13.75
C LYS A 322 11.89 -10.34 -15.25
N GLU A 323 12.94 -10.80 -15.89
CA GLU A 323 12.89 -11.10 -17.31
C GLU A 323 13.51 -12.47 -17.57
N PRO A 324 13.25 -13.07 -18.75
CA PRO A 324 13.79 -14.39 -19.06
C PRO A 324 15.31 -14.44 -18.89
N PRO A 325 15.86 -15.63 -18.65
CA PRO A 325 15.23 -16.93 -18.69
C PRO A 325 14.55 -17.33 -17.37
N PHE A 326 13.53 -18.19 -17.50
CA PHE A 326 12.77 -18.66 -16.35
C PHE A 326 13.04 -20.13 -16.08
N LEU A 327 14.30 -20.47 -16.02
CA LEU A 327 14.67 -21.86 -15.80
C LEU A 327 14.21 -22.40 -14.46
N TRP A 328 14.10 -21.52 -13.47
CA TRP A 328 13.66 -21.89 -12.13
C TRP A 328 12.21 -22.37 -12.12
N MET A 329 11.47 -22.14 -13.16
CA MET A 329 10.09 -22.59 -13.23
C MET A 329 9.96 -24.06 -13.58
N GLY A 330 11.05 -24.72 -13.94
CA GLY A 330 11.00 -26.11 -14.28
C GLY A 330 10.53 -26.40 -15.70
N TYR A 331 10.48 -25.42 -16.55
CA TYR A 331 10.10 -25.57 -17.96
C TYR A 331 11.33 -25.38 -18.81
N GLU A 332 11.71 -26.38 -19.53
CA GLU A 332 12.87 -26.31 -20.41
C GLU A 332 12.48 -26.23 -21.85
#